data_2e4a0c7de70a68dc604e1d621c6144be
#
_entry.id   2e4a0c7de70a68dc604e1d621c6144be
#
_cell.length_a   1.000
_cell.length_b   1.000
_cell.length_c   1.000
_cell.angle_alpha   90.00
_cell.angle_beta   90.00
_cell.angle_gamma   90.00
#
_symmetry.space_group_name_H-M   'P 1'
#
loop_
_entity.id
_entity.type
_entity.pdbx_description
1 polymer ?
#
loop_
_entity_poly.entity_id
_entity_poly.type
_entity_poly.pdbx_seq_one_letter_code
_entity_poly.pdbx_strand_id
1 'polypeptide(L)'
;MDLQILMTEIFLLLFLLALKHGICDLALQAIYCRPSHKHNLFSPKAGLHSLHHGVGTFMVLLPFISISYALGLALIDFISHHMIDHTKSTLVKKYNWTQDGKMYWVATTIDQNLHFTIYFLICLLAI
;
A
#
# COMPACT_ATOMS: atom_id res chain seq x y z
N MET A 1 22.63 -0.53 -19.69
CA MET A 1 21.18 -0.30 -19.92
C MET A 1 21.00 1.14 -20.36
N ASP A 2 20.24 1.38 -21.41
CA ASP A 2 19.94 2.74 -21.87
C ASP A 2 19.12 3.49 -20.80
N LEU A 3 19.51 4.72 -20.50
CA LEU A 3 18.84 5.56 -19.51
C LEU A 3 17.35 5.75 -19.82
N GLN A 4 17.00 5.83 -21.11
CA GLN A 4 15.60 6.00 -21.52
C GLN A 4 14.77 4.73 -21.23
N ILE A 5 15.34 3.55 -21.43
CA ILE A 5 14.68 2.27 -21.10
C ILE A 5 14.48 2.18 -19.59
N LEU A 6 15.53 2.45 -18.81
CA LEU A 6 15.47 2.46 -17.35
C LEU A 6 14.38 3.39 -16.81
N MET A 7 14.33 4.61 -17.32
CA MET A 7 13.30 5.59 -16.92
C MET A 7 11.89 5.10 -17.25
N THR A 8 11.70 4.48 -18.42
CA THR A 8 10.41 3.92 -18.84
C THR A 8 9.95 2.80 -17.91
N GLU A 9 10.85 1.90 -17.54
CA GLU A 9 10.55 0.81 -16.59
C GLU A 9 10.17 1.34 -15.20
N ILE A 10 10.92 2.34 -14.69
CA ILE A 10 10.60 3.00 -13.41
C ILE A 10 9.20 3.60 -13.43
N PHE A 11 8.87 4.39 -14.45
CA PHE A 11 7.56 5.02 -14.56
C PHE A 11 6.43 4.00 -14.70
N LEU A 12 6.63 2.96 -15.52
CA LEU A 12 5.65 1.90 -15.68
C LEU A 12 5.40 1.17 -14.37
N LEU A 13 6.46 0.80 -13.67
CA LEU A 13 6.36 0.08 -12.39
C LEU A 13 5.66 0.93 -11.32
N LEU A 14 6.03 2.21 -11.18
CA LEU A 14 5.37 3.14 -10.26
C LEU A 14 3.87 3.31 -10.61
N PHE A 15 3.55 3.44 -11.89
CA PHE A 15 2.17 3.54 -12.36
C PHE A 15 1.36 2.28 -12.01
N LEU A 16 1.91 1.10 -12.26
CA LEU A 16 1.25 -0.17 -11.94
C LEU A 16 1.04 -0.37 -10.44
N LEU A 17 2.02 0.01 -9.61
CA LEU A 17 1.90 -0.02 -8.15
C LEU A 17 0.84 0.97 -7.64
N ALA A 18 0.77 2.17 -8.22
CA ALA A 18 -0.26 3.16 -7.88
C ALA A 18 -1.66 2.68 -8.30
N LEU A 19 -1.80 2.11 -9.50
CA LEU A 19 -3.05 1.54 -10.00
C LEU A 19 -3.53 0.39 -9.11
N LYS A 20 -2.64 -0.54 -8.75
CA LYS A 20 -2.90 -1.63 -7.82
C LYS A 20 -3.39 -1.08 -6.47
N HIS A 21 -2.73 -0.04 -5.95
CA HIS A 21 -3.13 0.58 -4.68
C HIS A 21 -4.56 1.13 -4.74
N GLY A 22 -4.89 1.88 -5.78
CA GLY A 22 -6.26 2.39 -5.98
C GLY A 22 -7.30 1.27 -6.06
N ILE A 23 -7.01 0.17 -6.76
CA ILE A 23 -7.92 -0.99 -6.83
C ILE A 23 -8.13 -1.60 -5.45
N CYS A 24 -7.07 -1.82 -4.68
CA CYS A 24 -7.15 -2.43 -3.35
C CYS A 24 -7.85 -1.51 -2.33
N ASP A 25 -7.51 -0.23 -2.30
CA ASP A 25 -8.01 0.72 -1.30
C ASP A 25 -9.41 1.26 -1.60
N LEU A 26 -9.79 1.39 -2.86
CA LEU A 26 -11.10 1.93 -3.23
C LEU A 26 -12.09 0.81 -3.55
N ALA A 27 -11.77 -0.06 -4.50
CA ALA A 27 -12.73 -1.06 -4.97
C ALA A 27 -12.85 -2.25 -4.01
N LEU A 28 -11.74 -2.92 -3.68
CA LEU A 28 -11.78 -4.13 -2.85
C LEU A 28 -12.08 -3.80 -1.39
N GLN A 29 -11.48 -2.76 -0.84
CA GLN A 29 -11.72 -2.36 0.56
C GLN A 29 -13.20 -2.05 0.81
N ALA A 30 -13.87 -1.36 -0.11
CA ALA A 30 -15.28 -1.01 0.02
C ALA A 30 -16.19 -2.24 0.21
N ILE A 31 -15.78 -3.40 -0.30
CA ILE A 31 -16.59 -4.63 -0.27
C ILE A 31 -16.54 -5.29 1.12
N TYR A 32 -15.37 -5.36 1.78
CA TYR A 32 -15.20 -6.22 2.95
C TYR A 32 -14.45 -5.60 4.12
N CYS A 33 -13.68 -4.52 3.94
CA CYS A 33 -12.85 -3.94 4.99
C CYS A 33 -13.17 -2.48 5.24
N ARG A 34 -13.93 -2.22 6.32
CA ARG A 34 -14.19 -0.84 6.77
C ARG A 34 -12.96 -0.27 7.49
N PRO A 35 -12.75 1.05 7.49
CA PRO A 35 -11.66 1.69 8.25
C PRO A 35 -11.64 1.30 9.74
N SER A 36 -12.82 1.06 10.34
CA SER A 36 -12.95 0.63 11.73
C SER A 36 -12.34 -0.76 12.03
N HIS A 37 -12.11 -1.61 11.04
CA HIS A 37 -11.43 -2.89 11.25
C HIS A 37 -9.91 -2.74 11.42
N LYS A 38 -9.33 -1.69 10.85
CA LYS A 38 -7.88 -1.49 10.78
C LYS A 38 -7.24 -1.06 12.10
N HIS A 39 -8.02 -0.56 13.08
CA HIS A 39 -7.49 -0.23 14.41
C HIS A 39 -7.18 -1.46 15.28
N ASN A 40 -7.68 -2.63 14.91
CA ASN A 40 -7.31 -3.88 15.55
C ASN A 40 -6.23 -4.58 14.71
N LEU A 41 -5.01 -4.66 15.25
CA LEU A 41 -3.85 -5.24 14.56
C LEU A 41 -4.09 -6.68 14.09
N PHE A 42 -4.88 -7.45 14.84
CA PHE A 42 -5.18 -8.85 14.54
C PHE A 42 -6.53 -9.04 13.84
N SER A 43 -7.13 -7.99 13.30
CA SER A 43 -8.37 -8.10 12.54
C SER A 43 -8.16 -8.93 11.27
N PRO A 44 -8.89 -10.06 11.07
CA PRO A 44 -8.79 -10.84 9.85
C PRO A 44 -9.10 -10.05 8.58
N LYS A 45 -10.03 -9.09 8.66
CA LYS A 45 -10.40 -8.22 7.53
C LYS A 45 -9.29 -7.24 7.17
N ALA A 46 -8.62 -6.65 8.18
CA ALA A 46 -7.46 -5.80 7.95
C ALA A 46 -6.27 -6.61 7.41
N GLY A 47 -6.02 -7.80 7.94
CA GLY A 47 -5.01 -8.72 7.41
C GLY A 47 -5.26 -9.15 5.97
N LEU A 48 -6.51 -9.48 5.63
CA LEU A 48 -6.90 -9.81 4.25
C LEU A 48 -6.71 -8.62 3.30
N HIS A 49 -7.06 -7.40 3.75
CA HIS A 49 -6.84 -6.18 2.98
C HIS A 49 -5.36 -5.98 2.66
N SER A 50 -4.48 -6.06 3.66
CA SER A 50 -3.04 -5.95 3.48
C SER A 50 -2.47 -7.08 2.60
N LEU A 51 -3.04 -8.30 2.70
CA LEU A 51 -2.66 -9.43 1.84
C LEU A 51 -2.97 -9.13 0.36
N HIS A 52 -4.11 -8.52 0.05
CA HIS A 52 -4.41 -8.09 -1.33
C HIS A 52 -3.36 -7.11 -1.86
N HIS A 53 -2.86 -6.19 -1.03
CA HIS A 53 -1.77 -5.31 -1.42
C HIS A 53 -0.48 -6.08 -1.71
N GLY A 54 -0.07 -6.99 -0.84
CA GLY A 54 1.11 -7.83 -1.05
C GLY A 54 1.01 -8.69 -2.30
N VAL A 55 -0.13 -9.39 -2.50
CA VAL A 55 -0.36 -10.20 -3.70
C VAL A 55 -0.36 -9.34 -4.96
N GLY A 56 -1.01 -8.18 -4.93
CA GLY A 56 -1.00 -7.25 -6.06
C GLY A 56 0.41 -6.76 -6.40
N THR A 57 1.22 -6.42 -5.40
CA THR A 57 2.63 -6.05 -5.60
C THR A 57 3.45 -7.20 -6.16
N PHE A 58 3.26 -8.41 -5.66
CA PHE A 58 3.91 -9.61 -6.22
C PHE A 58 3.61 -9.76 -7.71
N MET A 59 2.34 -9.69 -8.10
CA MET A 59 1.93 -9.82 -9.50
C MET A 59 2.51 -8.71 -10.40
N VAL A 60 2.53 -7.47 -9.90
CA VAL A 60 3.12 -6.33 -10.62
C VAL A 60 4.62 -6.52 -10.85
N LEU A 61 5.34 -7.09 -9.89
CA LEU A 61 6.80 -7.25 -9.95
C LEU A 61 7.26 -8.44 -10.81
N LEU A 62 6.42 -9.46 -11.01
CA LEU A 62 6.79 -10.70 -11.72
C LEU A 62 7.40 -10.48 -13.12
N PRO A 63 6.95 -9.50 -13.95
CA PRO A 63 7.56 -9.25 -15.25
C PRO A 63 8.96 -8.62 -15.20
N PHE A 64 9.35 -8.05 -14.05
CA PHE A 64 10.56 -7.23 -13.92
C PHE A 64 11.71 -7.96 -13.20
N ILE A 65 11.40 -8.84 -12.23
CA ILE A 65 12.38 -9.45 -11.33
C ILE A 65 12.09 -10.92 -11.06
N SER A 66 13.04 -11.63 -10.45
CA SER A 66 12.87 -13.04 -10.08
C SER A 66 11.75 -13.26 -9.06
N ILE A 67 11.12 -14.43 -9.10
CA ILE A 67 10.00 -14.81 -8.22
C ILE A 67 10.36 -14.65 -6.74
N SER A 68 11.54 -15.12 -6.33
CA SER A 68 11.99 -15.04 -4.94
C SER A 68 12.17 -13.59 -4.47
N TYR A 69 12.68 -12.73 -5.33
CA TYR A 69 12.87 -11.32 -5.01
C TYR A 69 11.55 -10.55 -4.99
N ALA A 70 10.66 -10.84 -5.96
CA ALA A 70 9.30 -10.30 -5.99
C ALA A 70 8.51 -10.66 -4.72
N LEU A 71 8.65 -11.91 -4.24
CA LEU A 71 8.01 -12.36 -2.99
C LEU A 71 8.53 -11.58 -1.78
N GLY A 72 9.84 -11.33 -1.69
CA GLY A 72 10.44 -10.53 -0.62
C GLY A 72 9.90 -9.09 -0.59
N LEU A 73 9.84 -8.42 -1.74
CA LEU A 73 9.32 -7.05 -1.85
C LEU A 73 7.80 -6.98 -1.60
N ALA A 74 7.05 -8.00 -2.04
CA ALA A 74 5.62 -8.12 -1.74
C ALA A 74 5.35 -8.30 -0.24
N LEU A 75 6.21 -9.03 0.47
CA LEU A 75 6.12 -9.15 1.92
C LEU A 75 6.40 -7.83 2.64
N ILE A 76 7.35 -7.03 2.14
CA ILE A 76 7.60 -5.67 2.62
C ILE A 76 6.34 -4.81 2.45
N ASP A 77 5.71 -4.84 1.27
CA ASP A 77 4.45 -4.11 1.04
C ASP A 77 3.34 -4.58 1.99
N PHE A 78 3.13 -5.89 2.11
CA PHE A 78 2.14 -6.46 3.03
C PHE A 78 2.30 -5.94 4.46
N ILE A 79 3.51 -6.03 5.02
CA ILE A 79 3.79 -5.64 6.41
C ILE A 79 3.66 -4.14 6.58
N SER A 80 4.31 -3.35 5.71
CA SER A 80 4.30 -1.89 5.81
C SER A 80 2.89 -1.32 5.62
N HIS A 81 2.13 -1.85 4.65
CA HIS A 81 0.74 -1.45 4.42
C HIS A 81 -0.11 -1.68 5.66
N HIS A 82 -0.03 -2.88 6.24
CA HIS A 82 -0.76 -3.23 7.47
C HIS A 82 -0.43 -2.29 8.63
N MET A 83 0.83 -1.98 8.84
CA MET A 83 1.28 -1.11 9.93
C MET A 83 0.89 0.36 9.74
N ILE A 84 0.97 0.88 8.51
CA ILE A 84 0.56 2.25 8.19
C ILE A 84 -0.94 2.41 8.45
N ASP A 85 -1.76 1.52 7.90
CA ASP A 85 -3.22 1.51 8.08
C ASP A 85 -3.63 1.39 9.55
N HIS A 86 -2.99 0.47 10.28
CA HIS A 86 -3.25 0.29 11.70
C HIS A 86 -2.93 1.55 12.50
N THR A 87 -1.78 2.17 12.24
CA THR A 87 -1.34 3.38 12.95
C THR A 87 -2.33 4.53 12.72
N LYS A 88 -2.69 4.81 11.45
CA LYS A 88 -3.68 5.83 11.12
C LYS A 88 -5.02 5.56 11.81
N SER A 89 -5.56 4.34 11.67
CA SER A 89 -6.86 3.98 12.23
C SER A 89 -6.90 4.06 13.75
N THR A 90 -5.78 3.71 14.41
CA THR A 90 -5.64 3.82 15.87
C THR A 90 -5.63 5.27 16.31
N LEU A 91 -4.90 6.15 15.62
CA LEU A 91 -4.86 7.58 15.91
C LEU A 91 -6.23 8.23 15.68
N VAL A 92 -6.89 7.94 14.57
CA VAL A 92 -8.23 8.43 14.24
C VAL A 92 -9.22 8.05 15.34
N LYS A 93 -9.20 6.80 15.80
CA LYS A 93 -10.05 6.32 16.89
C LYS A 93 -9.70 6.99 18.23
N LYS A 94 -8.40 7.03 18.58
CA LYS A 94 -7.93 7.58 19.87
C LYS A 94 -8.32 9.03 20.07
N TYR A 95 -8.23 9.84 19.01
CA TYR A 95 -8.51 11.27 19.06
C TYR A 95 -9.91 11.66 18.56
N ASN A 96 -10.75 10.66 18.24
CA ASN A 96 -12.11 10.86 17.70
C ASN A 96 -12.14 11.79 16.47
N TRP A 97 -11.15 11.67 15.58
CA TRP A 97 -11.11 12.46 14.34
C TRP A 97 -12.19 11.96 13.37
N THR A 98 -13.02 12.89 12.90
CA THR A 98 -14.11 12.61 11.97
C THR A 98 -13.81 13.17 10.59
N GLN A 99 -14.50 12.67 9.57
CA GLN A 99 -14.34 13.14 8.18
C GLN A 99 -14.64 14.63 7.98
N ASP A 100 -15.42 15.24 8.88
CA ASP A 100 -15.72 16.67 8.86
C ASP A 100 -14.57 17.51 9.45
N GLY A 101 -13.64 16.87 10.15
CA GLY A 101 -12.54 17.53 10.83
C GLY A 101 -11.22 17.54 10.03
N LYS A 102 -10.49 18.65 10.12
CA LYS A 102 -9.20 18.84 9.40
C LYS A 102 -8.19 17.72 9.71
N MET A 103 -8.09 17.25 10.96
CA MET A 103 -7.08 16.27 11.39
C MET A 103 -7.27 14.90 10.75
N TYR A 104 -8.51 14.52 10.45
CA TYR A 104 -8.77 13.28 9.69
C TYR A 104 -8.12 13.32 8.31
N TRP A 105 -8.25 14.45 7.61
CA TRP A 105 -7.67 14.61 6.27
C TRP A 105 -6.15 14.74 6.29
N VAL A 106 -5.59 15.40 7.31
CA VAL A 106 -4.13 15.44 7.53
C VAL A 106 -3.59 14.02 7.74
N ALA A 107 -4.21 13.23 8.62
CA ALA A 107 -3.81 11.85 8.87
C ALA A 107 -3.95 10.98 7.60
N THR A 108 -5.02 11.18 6.82
CA THR A 108 -5.23 10.46 5.56
C THR A 108 -4.18 10.84 4.52
N THR A 109 -3.80 12.11 4.43
CA THR A 109 -2.74 12.56 3.52
C THR A 109 -1.38 11.95 3.89
N ILE A 110 -1.03 11.93 5.17
CA ILE A 110 0.21 11.30 5.65
C ILE A 110 0.21 9.80 5.33
N ASP A 111 -0.88 9.12 5.62
CA ASP A 111 -1.10 7.70 5.34
C ASP A 111 -0.85 7.37 3.86
N GLN A 112 -1.50 8.09 2.94
CA GLN A 112 -1.34 7.87 1.51
C GLN A 112 0.10 8.17 1.03
N ASN A 113 0.72 9.24 1.52
CA ASN A 113 2.11 9.56 1.18
C ASN A 113 3.09 8.48 1.68
N LEU A 114 2.86 7.88 2.85
CA LEU A 114 3.68 6.77 3.34
C LEU A 114 3.57 5.54 2.44
N HIS A 115 2.37 5.18 1.98
CA HIS A 115 2.19 4.08 1.01
C HIS A 115 2.95 4.34 -0.29
N PHE A 116 2.84 5.54 -0.87
CA PHE A 116 3.58 5.90 -2.09
C PHE A 116 5.09 5.94 -1.88
N THR A 117 5.56 6.33 -0.69
CA THR A 117 6.98 6.26 -0.33
C THR A 117 7.48 4.80 -0.33
N ILE A 118 6.70 3.87 0.22
CA ILE A 118 7.04 2.43 0.17
C ILE A 118 7.09 1.93 -1.29
N TYR A 119 6.15 2.32 -2.14
CA TYR A 119 6.18 1.93 -3.56
C TYR A 119 7.38 2.49 -4.30
N PHE A 120 7.76 3.72 -4.01
CA PHE A 120 8.99 4.30 -4.55
C PHE A 120 10.23 3.51 -4.13
N LEU A 121 10.34 3.14 -2.85
CA LEU A 121 11.42 2.30 -2.35
C LEU A 121 11.42 0.90 -2.98
N ILE A 122 10.25 0.26 -3.12
CA ILE A 122 10.11 -1.03 -3.81
C ILE A 122 10.60 -0.90 -5.27
N CYS A 123 10.22 0.17 -5.95
CA CYS A 123 10.66 0.43 -7.32
C CYS A 123 12.18 0.58 -7.42
N LEU A 124 12.81 1.34 -6.52
CA LEU A 124 14.27 1.49 -6.48
C LEU A 124 15.01 0.18 -6.18
N LEU A 125 14.40 -0.72 -5.42
CA LEU A 125 14.97 -2.02 -5.12
C LEU A 125 14.74 -3.05 -6.25
N ALA A 126 13.72 -2.85 -7.08
CA ALA A 126 13.37 -3.78 -8.15
C ALA A 126 14.14 -3.54 -9.46
N ILE A 127 14.75 -2.37 -9.62
CA ILE A 127 15.46 -1.93 -10.83
C ILE A 127 16.93 -1.67 -10.52
#